data_95351749b6afa40d5daf2c70f754d42a
#
_entry.id   95351749b6afa40d5daf2c70f754d42a
#
_cell.length_a   1.000
_cell.length_b   1.000
_cell.length_c   1.000
_cell.angle_alpha   90.00
_cell.angle_beta   90.00
_cell.angle_gamma   90.00
#
_symmetry.space_group_name_H-M   'P 1'
#
loop_
_entity.id
_entity.type
_entity.pdbx_description
1 polymer ?
#
loop_
_entity_poly.entity_id
_entity_poly.type
_entity_poly.pdbx_seq_one_letter_code
_entity_poly.pdbx_strand_id
1 'polypeptide(L)'
;MKIIRAEEVHVEEALKLAIGEYENECRQIKQLPVIDVTEQLRGLITGLFRKNYGVVAMCGGEMAGYLAFTGPIDGYFGTCRGAYSPLGGNAFSGNDRGRLCSKLVEAGMEQLLSEAGVTSVALSRYADDPFVERSLVLNGFGIRCSDAVMDLNEFELNIFNNDLTFTELIGDEKRRILDLRYGLVKHMSDSPIFFPTDIRQYMMHFPKEQSRIFAALKEEAVIGFMSIQDVGETFISETDSMKNICGAFVKEEYRGTHVGDDLLSYVCNVCKKDGIRYLGVDCETLNPNALRFWGKHFKNYTYSYHRRIDERVIGYESYLRKEWISNL
;
A
#
# COMPACT_ATOMS: atom_id res chain seq x y z
N MET A 1 -28.79 -3.02 -13.01
CA MET A 1 -27.66 -2.33 -12.36
C MET A 1 -27.44 -1.00 -13.06
N LYS A 2 -27.37 0.08 -12.32
CA LYS A 2 -27.08 1.45 -12.80
C LYS A 2 -25.80 1.94 -12.11
N ILE A 3 -24.86 2.46 -12.88
CA ILE A 3 -23.65 3.11 -12.33
C ILE A 3 -23.89 4.62 -12.38
N ILE A 4 -23.66 5.28 -11.28
CA ILE A 4 -23.82 6.74 -11.11
C ILE A 4 -22.64 7.30 -10.35
N ARG A 5 -22.48 8.62 -10.36
CA ARG A 5 -21.44 9.32 -9.60
C ARG A 5 -21.64 9.08 -8.09
N ALA A 6 -20.54 8.88 -7.38
CA ALA A 6 -20.54 8.82 -5.92
C ALA A 6 -20.78 10.22 -5.34
N GLU A 7 -21.67 10.32 -4.36
CA GLU A 7 -22.05 11.54 -3.65
C GLU A 7 -22.14 11.26 -2.15
N GLU A 8 -22.12 12.29 -1.31
CA GLU A 8 -22.15 12.13 0.16
C GLU A 8 -23.39 11.36 0.66
N VAL A 9 -24.51 11.42 -0.06
CA VAL A 9 -25.72 10.65 0.27
C VAL A 9 -25.48 9.13 0.25
N HIS A 10 -24.48 8.66 -0.46
CA HIS A 10 -24.13 7.24 -0.59
C HIS A 10 -23.17 6.73 0.49
N VAL A 11 -22.67 7.61 1.39
CA VAL A 11 -21.60 7.27 2.36
C VAL A 11 -22.02 6.11 3.27
N GLU A 12 -23.24 6.13 3.82
CA GLU A 12 -23.69 5.12 4.79
C GLU A 12 -23.84 3.72 4.16
N GLU A 13 -24.26 3.64 2.90
CA GLU A 13 -24.31 2.36 2.19
C GLU A 13 -22.91 1.86 1.85
N ALA A 14 -22.01 2.75 1.40
CA ALA A 14 -20.61 2.42 1.13
C ALA A 14 -19.88 1.95 2.39
N LEU A 15 -20.12 2.63 3.53
CA LEU A 15 -19.57 2.27 4.83
C LEU A 15 -19.95 0.84 5.26
N LYS A 16 -21.21 0.47 5.09
CA LYS A 16 -21.66 -0.91 5.40
C LYS A 16 -20.91 -1.96 4.58
N LEU A 17 -20.68 -1.69 3.28
CA LEU A 17 -19.92 -2.59 2.42
C LEU A 17 -18.46 -2.66 2.86
N ALA A 18 -17.82 -1.53 3.16
CA ALA A 18 -16.42 -1.48 3.59
C ALA A 18 -16.19 -2.20 4.91
N ILE A 19 -17.07 -2.00 5.91
CA ILE A 19 -17.03 -2.72 7.19
C ILE A 19 -17.18 -4.22 6.95
N GLY A 20 -18.15 -4.64 6.12
CA GLY A 20 -18.36 -6.05 5.81
C GLY A 20 -17.15 -6.72 5.16
N GLU A 21 -16.44 -6.01 4.26
CA GLU A 21 -15.19 -6.52 3.69
C GLU A 21 -14.08 -6.64 4.75
N TYR A 22 -13.89 -5.62 5.60
CA TYR A 22 -12.90 -5.67 6.69
C TYR A 22 -13.18 -6.82 7.66
N GLU A 23 -14.42 -6.98 8.11
CA GLU A 23 -14.80 -8.09 8.99
C GLU A 23 -14.57 -9.46 8.34
N ASN A 24 -14.81 -9.55 7.01
CA ASN A 24 -14.52 -10.76 6.27
C ASN A 24 -13.02 -11.08 6.26
N GLU A 25 -12.18 -10.07 6.01
CA GLU A 25 -10.73 -10.22 6.02
C GLU A 25 -10.21 -10.62 7.41
N CYS A 26 -10.71 -10.01 8.50
CA CYS A 26 -10.37 -10.40 9.87
C CYS A 26 -10.74 -11.87 10.19
N ARG A 27 -11.78 -12.42 9.55
CA ARG A 27 -12.12 -13.85 9.70
C ARG A 27 -11.12 -14.77 9.00
N GLN A 28 -10.52 -14.30 7.91
CA GLN A 28 -9.58 -15.08 7.10
C GLN A 28 -8.14 -14.93 7.60
N ILE A 29 -7.75 -13.72 8.01
CA ILE A 29 -6.41 -13.39 8.48
C ILE A 29 -6.47 -13.09 9.99
N LYS A 30 -6.19 -14.11 10.80
CA LYS A 30 -6.27 -14.01 12.26
C LYS A 30 -5.25 -13.05 12.89
N GLN A 31 -4.18 -12.74 12.16
CA GLN A 31 -3.15 -11.78 12.57
C GLN A 31 -3.61 -10.32 12.43
N LEU A 32 -4.72 -10.05 11.74
CA LEU A 32 -5.24 -8.68 11.65
C LEU A 32 -5.79 -8.19 12.99
N PRO A 33 -5.52 -6.93 13.37
CA PRO A 33 -6.19 -6.30 14.49
C PRO A 33 -7.71 -6.31 14.29
N VAL A 34 -8.45 -6.78 15.28
CA VAL A 34 -9.92 -6.67 15.28
C VAL A 34 -10.28 -5.43 16.08
N ILE A 35 -10.56 -4.34 15.39
CA ILE A 35 -10.86 -3.02 15.96
C ILE A 35 -12.13 -2.45 15.36
N ASP A 36 -12.75 -1.47 16.03
CA ASP A 36 -13.82 -0.69 15.43
C ASP A 36 -13.23 0.33 14.45
N VAL A 37 -13.50 0.12 13.17
CA VAL A 37 -13.01 0.96 12.06
C VAL A 37 -14.08 1.90 11.51
N THR A 38 -15.23 1.99 12.18
CA THR A 38 -16.42 2.69 11.67
C THR A 38 -16.12 4.15 11.37
N GLU A 39 -15.54 4.88 12.31
CA GLU A 39 -15.28 6.31 12.14
C GLU A 39 -14.14 6.61 11.16
N GLN A 40 -13.08 5.78 11.15
CA GLN A 40 -11.98 5.90 10.20
C GLN A 40 -12.50 5.69 8.77
N LEU A 41 -13.26 4.63 8.53
CA LEU A 41 -13.85 4.35 7.21
C LEU A 41 -14.88 5.40 6.80
N ARG A 42 -15.73 5.85 7.74
CA ARG A 42 -16.69 6.94 7.47
C ARG A 42 -15.97 8.21 7.03
N GLY A 43 -14.94 8.62 7.75
CA GLY A 43 -14.13 9.80 7.42
C GLY A 43 -13.44 9.66 6.07
N LEU A 44 -12.83 8.50 5.80
CA LEU A 44 -12.17 8.18 4.54
C LEU A 44 -13.16 8.26 3.35
N ILE A 45 -14.27 7.53 3.42
CA ILE A 45 -15.27 7.45 2.33
C ILE A 45 -15.87 8.84 2.08
N THR A 46 -16.23 9.57 3.14
CA THR A 46 -16.74 10.93 3.01
C THR A 46 -15.74 11.84 2.32
N GLY A 47 -14.47 11.77 2.72
CA GLY A 47 -13.38 12.55 2.11
C GLY A 47 -13.18 12.22 0.63
N LEU A 48 -13.27 10.96 0.24
CA LEU A 48 -13.16 10.52 -1.15
C LEU A 48 -14.36 10.98 -1.99
N PHE A 49 -15.59 10.80 -1.49
CA PHE A 49 -16.80 11.17 -2.23
C PHE A 49 -16.86 12.70 -2.48
N ARG A 50 -16.38 13.50 -1.52
CA ARG A 50 -16.23 14.97 -1.70
C ARG A 50 -15.23 15.38 -2.78
N LYS A 51 -14.29 14.51 -3.17
CA LYS A 51 -13.38 14.78 -4.30
C LYS A 51 -14.07 14.67 -5.65
N ASN A 52 -15.28 14.11 -5.72
CA ASN A 52 -16.08 13.90 -6.92
C ASN A 52 -15.45 12.97 -7.98
N TYR A 53 -14.43 12.21 -7.63
CA TYR A 53 -13.85 11.17 -8.47
C TYR A 53 -14.22 9.80 -7.91
N GLY A 54 -15.41 9.34 -8.26
CA GLY A 54 -15.90 8.04 -7.81
C GLY A 54 -17.26 7.71 -8.38
N VAL A 55 -17.54 6.41 -8.39
CA VAL A 55 -18.77 5.82 -8.93
C VAL A 55 -19.35 4.79 -7.98
N VAL A 56 -20.68 4.68 -7.95
CA VAL A 56 -21.42 3.66 -7.21
C VAL A 56 -22.30 2.86 -8.15
N ALA A 57 -22.44 1.57 -7.89
CA ALA A 57 -23.33 0.67 -8.61
C ALA A 57 -24.58 0.39 -7.77
N MET A 58 -25.73 0.81 -8.27
CA MET A 58 -27.05 0.58 -7.65
C MET A 58 -27.79 -0.57 -8.32
N CYS A 59 -28.32 -1.50 -7.55
CA CYS A 59 -29.07 -2.65 -8.00
C CYS A 59 -30.34 -2.81 -7.17
N GLY A 60 -31.53 -2.68 -7.77
CA GLY A 60 -32.79 -2.80 -7.04
C GLY A 60 -33.03 -1.73 -5.94
N GLY A 61 -32.33 -0.61 -6.01
CA GLY A 61 -32.41 0.45 -4.99
C GLY A 61 -31.34 0.36 -3.90
N GLU A 62 -30.53 -0.69 -3.86
CA GLU A 62 -29.43 -0.90 -2.91
C GLU A 62 -28.07 -0.77 -3.61
N MET A 63 -27.05 -0.35 -2.86
CA MET A 63 -25.68 -0.28 -3.37
C MET A 63 -25.06 -1.68 -3.41
N ALA A 64 -24.63 -2.08 -4.63
CA ALA A 64 -23.90 -3.34 -4.83
C ALA A 64 -22.38 -3.15 -4.71
N GLY A 65 -21.87 -1.95 -4.92
CA GLY A 65 -20.45 -1.65 -4.79
C GLY A 65 -20.14 -0.20 -5.13
N TYR A 66 -18.91 0.21 -4.84
CA TYR A 66 -18.41 1.53 -5.16
C TYR A 66 -16.91 1.51 -5.43
N LEU A 67 -16.41 2.54 -6.11
CA LEU A 67 -15.01 2.80 -6.36
C LEU A 67 -14.79 4.31 -6.37
N ALA A 68 -13.98 4.82 -5.46
CA ALA A 68 -13.68 6.23 -5.30
C ALA A 68 -12.18 6.50 -5.15
N PHE A 69 -11.74 7.67 -5.60
CA PHE A 69 -10.33 8.02 -5.72
C PHE A 69 -9.98 9.30 -4.97
N THR A 70 -8.71 9.43 -4.59
CA THR A 70 -8.15 10.61 -3.90
C THR A 70 -8.22 11.90 -4.74
N GLY A 71 -8.46 11.80 -6.04
CA GLY A 71 -8.34 12.88 -7.00
C GLY A 71 -6.95 12.92 -7.64
N PRO A 72 -6.75 13.82 -8.62
CA PRO A 72 -5.52 13.85 -9.41
C PRO A 72 -4.30 14.21 -8.59
N ILE A 73 -3.21 13.45 -8.76
CA ILE A 73 -1.89 13.65 -8.14
C ILE A 73 -0.86 13.66 -9.26
N ASP A 74 -0.11 14.75 -9.39
CA ASP A 74 0.94 14.83 -10.39
C ASP A 74 2.16 14.01 -9.96
N GLY A 75 2.72 13.23 -10.89
CA GLY A 75 3.89 12.38 -10.63
C GLY A 75 3.61 11.11 -9.82
N TYR A 76 2.35 10.69 -9.69
CA TYR A 76 1.99 9.50 -8.92
C TYR A 76 2.36 8.21 -9.68
N PHE A 77 3.27 7.43 -9.11
CA PHE A 77 3.88 6.24 -9.74
C PHE A 77 4.52 6.49 -11.11
N GLY A 78 5.09 7.67 -11.31
CA GLY A 78 5.79 8.01 -12.55
C GLY A 78 5.72 9.50 -12.87
N THR A 79 5.80 9.82 -14.16
CA THR A 79 5.80 11.21 -14.65
C THR A 79 4.42 11.71 -15.08
N CYS A 80 3.42 10.83 -15.05
CA CYS A 80 2.05 11.15 -15.44
C CYS A 80 1.18 11.55 -14.24
N ARG A 81 0.00 12.07 -14.53
CA ARG A 81 -1.03 12.35 -13.52
C ARG A 81 -1.71 11.05 -13.10
N GLY A 82 -1.80 10.82 -11.81
CA GLY A 82 -2.40 9.62 -11.25
C GLY A 82 -3.55 9.88 -10.28
N ALA A 83 -4.24 8.80 -9.92
CA ALA A 83 -5.24 8.77 -8.85
C ALA A 83 -5.17 7.43 -8.11
N TYR A 84 -5.54 7.47 -6.84
CA TYR A 84 -5.46 6.31 -5.95
C TYR A 84 -6.78 6.07 -5.23
N SER A 85 -7.24 4.81 -5.22
CA SER A 85 -8.32 4.35 -4.38
C SER A 85 -7.71 3.57 -3.20
N PRO A 86 -7.65 4.14 -2.00
CA PRO A 86 -7.07 3.46 -0.83
C PRO A 86 -7.92 2.27 -0.39
N LEU A 87 -7.38 1.45 0.50
CA LEU A 87 -8.16 0.40 1.17
C LEU A 87 -9.36 1.03 1.87
N GLY A 88 -10.56 0.49 1.64
CA GLY A 88 -11.82 1.13 2.06
C GLY A 88 -12.35 2.21 1.11
N GLY A 89 -11.59 2.64 0.11
CA GLY A 89 -12.06 3.51 -0.98
C GLY A 89 -12.86 2.80 -2.05
N ASN A 90 -12.95 1.48 -1.96
CA ASN A 90 -13.71 0.64 -2.88
C ASN A 90 -14.22 -0.62 -2.16
N ALA A 91 -15.39 -1.12 -2.56
CA ALA A 91 -15.95 -2.39 -2.10
C ALA A 91 -16.91 -2.97 -3.15
N PHE A 92 -16.96 -4.31 -3.22
CA PHE A 92 -17.76 -5.04 -4.23
C PHE A 92 -18.49 -6.21 -3.58
N SER A 93 -19.82 -6.21 -3.63
CA SER A 93 -20.66 -7.24 -3.01
C SER A 93 -21.19 -8.27 -3.98
N GLY A 94 -21.71 -9.36 -3.43
CA GLY A 94 -22.41 -10.42 -4.18
C GLY A 94 -21.50 -11.43 -4.86
N ASN A 95 -22.13 -12.42 -5.49
CA ASN A 95 -21.42 -13.54 -6.09
C ASN A 95 -20.70 -13.18 -7.41
N ASP A 96 -21.15 -12.13 -8.11
CA ASP A 96 -20.56 -11.65 -9.37
C ASP A 96 -19.69 -10.39 -9.15
N ARG A 97 -19.03 -10.30 -7.98
CA ARG A 97 -18.25 -9.12 -7.60
C ARG A 97 -17.07 -8.83 -8.54
N GLY A 98 -16.52 -9.85 -9.20
CA GLY A 98 -15.48 -9.64 -10.22
C GLY A 98 -15.99 -8.86 -11.44
N ARG A 99 -17.19 -9.18 -11.94
CA ARG A 99 -17.83 -8.42 -13.02
C ARG A 99 -18.23 -7.02 -12.56
N LEU A 100 -18.72 -6.90 -11.34
CA LEU A 100 -19.04 -5.61 -10.74
C LEU A 100 -17.80 -4.72 -10.65
N CYS A 101 -16.67 -5.26 -10.19
CA CYS A 101 -15.37 -4.58 -10.17
C CYS A 101 -14.99 -4.08 -11.57
N SER A 102 -15.04 -4.95 -12.61
CA SER A 102 -14.73 -4.54 -13.99
C SER A 102 -15.56 -3.33 -14.44
N LYS A 103 -16.86 -3.34 -14.15
CA LYS A 103 -17.77 -2.27 -14.54
C LYS A 103 -17.51 -0.94 -13.79
N LEU A 104 -17.19 -1.01 -12.50
CA LEU A 104 -16.85 0.17 -11.72
C LEU A 104 -15.47 0.72 -12.09
N VAL A 105 -14.51 -0.16 -12.39
CA VAL A 105 -13.18 0.24 -12.91
C VAL A 105 -13.32 0.93 -14.27
N GLU A 106 -14.11 0.36 -15.22
CA GLU A 106 -14.39 0.99 -16.52
C GLU A 106 -14.93 2.41 -16.33
N ALA A 107 -16.01 2.57 -15.56
CA ALA A 107 -16.66 3.86 -15.36
C ALA A 107 -15.79 4.86 -14.59
N GLY A 108 -15.09 4.41 -13.53
CA GLY A 108 -14.22 5.25 -12.72
C GLY A 108 -12.99 5.74 -13.50
N MET A 109 -12.39 4.88 -14.32
CA MET A 109 -11.24 5.26 -15.17
C MET A 109 -11.67 6.20 -16.30
N GLU A 110 -12.85 5.99 -16.91
CA GLU A 110 -13.40 6.91 -17.89
C GLU A 110 -13.62 8.31 -17.30
N GLN A 111 -14.19 8.37 -16.09
CA GLN A 111 -14.36 9.63 -15.37
C GLN A 111 -13.01 10.32 -15.12
N LEU A 112 -12.04 9.62 -14.55
CA LEU A 112 -10.72 10.17 -14.24
C LEU A 112 -9.99 10.66 -15.48
N LEU A 113 -10.06 9.91 -16.58
CA LEU A 113 -9.41 10.28 -17.83
C LEU A 113 -10.07 11.52 -18.45
N SER A 114 -11.40 11.52 -18.61
CA SER A 114 -12.14 12.57 -19.30
C SER A 114 -12.17 13.88 -18.53
N GLU A 115 -12.31 13.84 -17.19
CA GLU A 115 -12.45 15.05 -16.37
C GLU A 115 -11.10 15.61 -15.89
N ALA A 116 -10.06 14.75 -15.76
CA ALA A 116 -8.80 15.15 -15.13
C ALA A 116 -7.52 14.73 -15.87
N GLY A 117 -7.62 14.02 -17.00
CA GLY A 117 -6.45 13.54 -17.75
C GLY A 117 -5.58 12.57 -16.95
N VAL A 118 -6.17 11.80 -16.05
CA VAL A 118 -5.47 10.80 -15.24
C VAL A 118 -5.18 9.56 -16.08
N THR A 119 -3.91 9.16 -16.14
CA THR A 119 -3.44 8.00 -16.90
C THR A 119 -2.71 6.98 -16.04
N SER A 120 -2.48 7.26 -14.76
CA SER A 120 -1.90 6.33 -13.79
C SER A 120 -2.91 6.08 -12.67
N VAL A 121 -3.44 4.87 -12.57
CA VAL A 121 -4.49 4.54 -11.60
C VAL A 121 -4.01 3.41 -10.71
N ALA A 122 -4.14 3.61 -9.40
CA ALA A 122 -3.88 2.58 -8.41
C ALA A 122 -5.09 2.38 -7.50
N LEU A 123 -5.22 1.17 -6.97
CA LEU A 123 -6.22 0.84 -5.96
C LEU A 123 -5.72 -0.26 -5.03
N SER A 124 -6.02 -0.12 -3.74
CA SER A 124 -5.74 -1.15 -2.73
C SER A 124 -6.96 -2.01 -2.47
N ARG A 125 -6.72 -3.32 -2.35
CA ARG A 125 -7.72 -4.33 -2.06
C ARG A 125 -7.22 -5.29 -0.99
N TYR A 126 -8.15 -5.91 -0.27
CA TYR A 126 -7.82 -7.07 0.56
C TYR A 126 -7.24 -8.21 -0.27
N ALA A 127 -6.28 -8.93 0.32
CA ALA A 127 -5.48 -9.91 -0.40
C ALA A 127 -6.25 -11.18 -0.76
N ASP A 128 -7.31 -11.50 -0.02
CA ASP A 128 -8.04 -12.77 -0.18
C ASP A 128 -9.38 -12.58 -0.93
N ASP A 129 -9.30 -11.97 -2.14
CA ASP A 129 -10.43 -11.88 -3.06
C ASP A 129 -10.01 -12.26 -4.50
N PRO A 130 -9.91 -13.56 -4.81
CA PRO A 130 -9.44 -14.03 -6.12
C PRO A 130 -10.35 -13.64 -7.29
N PHE A 131 -11.63 -13.35 -7.06
CA PHE A 131 -12.54 -12.91 -8.10
C PHE A 131 -12.28 -11.47 -8.53
N VAL A 132 -12.06 -10.58 -7.57
CA VAL A 132 -11.70 -9.18 -7.82
C VAL A 132 -10.27 -9.11 -8.35
N GLU A 133 -9.32 -9.84 -7.80
CA GLU A 133 -7.94 -9.93 -8.31
C GLU A 133 -7.93 -10.32 -9.79
N ARG A 134 -8.59 -11.44 -10.15
CA ARG A 134 -8.68 -11.86 -11.55
C ARG A 134 -9.28 -10.78 -12.45
N SER A 135 -10.31 -10.09 -11.96
CA SER A 135 -10.94 -9.00 -12.70
C SER A 135 -9.95 -7.86 -12.95
N LEU A 136 -9.19 -7.42 -11.94
CA LEU A 136 -8.20 -6.36 -12.06
C LEU A 136 -7.08 -6.74 -13.02
N VAL A 137 -6.54 -7.96 -12.93
CA VAL A 137 -5.52 -8.47 -13.86
C VAL A 137 -6.03 -8.45 -15.31
N LEU A 138 -7.25 -8.90 -15.56
CA LEU A 138 -7.87 -8.86 -16.89
C LEU A 138 -8.14 -7.44 -17.38
N ASN A 139 -8.28 -6.48 -16.49
CA ASN A 139 -8.36 -5.05 -16.80
C ASN A 139 -6.97 -4.38 -16.92
N GLY A 140 -5.89 -5.14 -16.93
CA GLY A 140 -4.53 -4.66 -17.17
C GLY A 140 -3.84 -4.05 -15.96
N PHE A 141 -4.32 -4.34 -14.75
CA PHE A 141 -3.61 -3.97 -13.52
C PHE A 141 -2.58 -5.03 -13.14
N GLY A 142 -1.42 -4.58 -12.67
CA GLY A 142 -0.42 -5.41 -12.02
C GLY A 142 -0.36 -5.14 -10.52
N ILE A 143 -0.02 -6.15 -9.71
CA ILE A 143 0.22 -5.97 -8.28
C ILE A 143 1.55 -5.22 -8.12
N ARG A 144 1.54 -4.11 -7.38
CA ARG A 144 2.71 -3.28 -7.17
C ARG A 144 3.22 -3.26 -5.74
N CYS A 145 2.33 -3.13 -4.76
CA CYS A 145 2.67 -3.13 -3.34
C CYS A 145 1.83 -4.16 -2.59
N SER A 146 2.30 -4.57 -1.43
CA SER A 146 1.54 -5.36 -0.46
C SER A 146 1.75 -4.80 0.94
N ASP A 147 0.69 -4.79 1.75
CA ASP A 147 0.79 -4.58 3.18
C ASP A 147 0.61 -5.91 3.89
N ALA A 148 1.45 -6.14 4.89
CA ALA A 148 1.46 -7.37 5.65
C ALA A 148 1.53 -7.08 7.15
N VAL A 149 1.03 -8.01 7.95
CA VAL A 149 0.91 -7.88 9.40
C VAL A 149 1.42 -9.12 10.11
N MET A 150 1.96 -8.92 11.30
CA MET A 150 2.38 -9.95 12.24
C MET A 150 1.75 -9.70 13.60
N ASP A 151 1.16 -10.72 14.24
CA ASP A 151 0.84 -10.68 15.67
C ASP A 151 2.10 -11.08 16.46
N LEU A 152 2.65 -10.16 17.21
CA LEU A 152 3.88 -10.38 17.96
C LEU A 152 3.71 -11.46 19.04
N ASN A 153 2.51 -11.79 19.50
CA ASN A 153 2.27 -12.88 20.44
C ASN A 153 2.52 -14.27 19.81
N GLU A 154 2.37 -14.37 18.47
CA GLU A 154 2.63 -15.60 17.72
C GLU A 154 4.08 -15.69 17.22
N PHE A 155 4.86 -14.60 17.32
CA PHE A 155 6.22 -14.55 16.83
C PHE A 155 7.20 -15.15 17.83
N GLU A 156 7.94 -16.18 17.40
CA GLU A 156 9.04 -16.77 18.16
C GLU A 156 10.35 -16.04 17.88
N LEU A 157 11.04 -15.67 18.96
CA LEU A 157 12.33 -14.99 18.89
C LEU A 157 13.44 -16.01 18.61
N ASN A 158 14.13 -15.85 17.49
CA ASN A 158 15.29 -16.63 17.12
C ASN A 158 16.49 -15.72 16.90
N ILE A 159 17.64 -16.04 17.51
CA ILE A 159 18.91 -15.33 17.28
C ILE A 159 19.90 -16.36 16.75
N PHE A 160 20.45 -16.06 15.57
CA PHE A 160 21.37 -16.95 14.86
C PHE A 160 22.83 -16.50 14.99
N ASN A 161 23.07 -15.19 15.12
CA ASN A 161 24.41 -14.61 15.18
C ASN A 161 24.72 -14.10 16.59
N ASN A 162 25.72 -14.67 17.25
CA ASN A 162 26.14 -14.28 18.59
C ASN A 162 27.23 -13.19 18.60
N ASP A 163 27.79 -12.86 17.45
CA ASP A 163 28.86 -11.86 17.26
C ASP A 163 28.32 -10.48 16.81
N LEU A 164 26.99 -10.34 16.73
CA LEU A 164 26.35 -9.09 16.39
C LEU A 164 25.79 -8.37 17.62
N THR A 165 25.82 -7.06 17.57
CA THR A 165 25.17 -6.20 18.57
C THR A 165 23.98 -5.51 17.92
N PHE A 166 22.85 -5.47 18.64
CA PHE A 166 21.63 -4.78 18.19
C PHE A 166 21.34 -3.62 19.14
N THR A 167 21.01 -2.45 18.58
CA THR A 167 20.73 -1.26 19.38
C THR A 167 19.70 -0.36 18.68
N GLU A 168 19.03 0.47 19.47
CA GLU A 168 18.25 1.59 18.96
C GLU A 168 19.16 2.81 18.83
N LEU A 169 19.18 3.44 17.66
CA LEU A 169 19.95 4.66 17.41
C LEU A 169 19.13 5.90 17.81
N ILE A 170 19.69 6.75 18.68
CA ILE A 170 19.01 7.90 19.24
C ILE A 170 19.73 9.19 18.83
N GLY A 171 18.98 10.27 18.60
CA GLY A 171 19.55 11.58 18.27
C GLY A 171 20.44 11.54 17.02
N ASP A 172 21.66 12.06 17.16
CA ASP A 172 22.62 12.13 16.05
C ASP A 172 23.13 10.76 15.58
N GLU A 173 23.04 9.71 16.40
CA GLU A 173 23.43 8.37 15.99
C GLU A 173 22.57 7.86 14.84
N LYS A 174 21.33 8.35 14.66
CA LYS A 174 20.48 8.01 13.52
C LYS A 174 21.18 8.27 12.18
N ARG A 175 22.14 9.17 12.11
CA ARG A 175 22.91 9.46 10.89
C ARG A 175 23.84 8.32 10.47
N ARG A 176 24.16 7.38 11.36
CA ARG A 176 25.03 6.22 11.06
C ARG A 176 24.45 5.30 9.99
N ILE A 177 23.15 5.39 9.68
CA ILE A 177 22.51 4.59 8.64
C ILE A 177 22.44 5.28 7.27
N LEU A 178 22.99 6.49 7.10
CA LEU A 178 22.83 7.24 5.84
C LEU A 178 23.34 6.49 4.61
N ASP A 179 24.48 5.80 4.73
CA ASP A 179 25.00 4.98 3.62
C ASP A 179 24.11 3.78 3.31
N LEU A 180 23.49 3.18 4.33
CA LEU A 180 22.54 2.09 4.16
C LEU A 180 21.22 2.59 3.53
N ARG A 181 20.79 3.79 3.88
CA ARG A 181 19.61 4.41 3.23
C ARG A 181 19.89 4.74 1.77
N TYR A 182 21.09 5.23 1.45
CA TYR A 182 21.51 5.38 0.06
C TYR A 182 21.49 4.02 -0.68
N GLY A 183 22.01 2.97 -0.04
CA GLY A 183 21.96 1.61 -0.55
C GLY A 183 20.54 1.12 -0.83
N LEU A 184 19.58 1.42 0.07
CA LEU A 184 18.16 1.11 -0.12
C LEU A 184 17.58 1.84 -1.33
N VAL A 185 17.80 3.16 -1.44
CA VAL A 185 17.31 3.96 -2.58
C VAL A 185 17.88 3.45 -3.89
N LYS A 186 19.18 3.14 -3.92
CA LYS A 186 19.82 2.54 -5.09
C LYS A 186 19.19 1.20 -5.46
N HIS A 187 19.00 0.32 -4.47
CA HIS A 187 18.35 -0.98 -4.67
C HIS A 187 16.93 -0.84 -5.26
N MET A 188 16.17 0.16 -4.82
CA MET A 188 14.83 0.41 -5.35
C MET A 188 14.85 0.94 -6.78
N SER A 189 15.91 1.61 -7.22
CA SER A 189 16.05 2.09 -8.60
C SER A 189 16.58 1.05 -9.59
N ASP A 190 17.21 -0.01 -9.08
CA ASP A 190 17.80 -1.08 -9.89
C ASP A 190 16.76 -2.14 -10.31
N SER A 191 17.16 -3.02 -11.24
CA SER A 191 16.38 -4.18 -11.67
C SER A 191 16.14 -5.16 -10.50
N PRO A 192 14.98 -5.77 -10.37
CA PRO A 192 13.81 -5.69 -11.25
C PRO A 192 12.80 -4.60 -10.86
N ILE A 193 13.07 -3.79 -9.85
CA ILE A 193 12.09 -2.86 -9.24
C ILE A 193 11.91 -1.63 -10.15
N PHE A 194 13.00 -1.02 -10.60
CA PHE A 194 13.04 0.16 -11.47
C PHE A 194 12.19 1.33 -10.96
N PHE A 195 12.21 1.58 -9.65
CA PHE A 195 11.48 2.66 -9.02
C PHE A 195 12.43 3.78 -8.56
N PRO A 196 12.63 4.83 -9.36
CA PRO A 196 13.49 5.96 -9.00
C PRO A 196 12.81 6.78 -7.90
N THR A 197 13.54 7.01 -6.81
CA THR A 197 13.09 7.85 -5.69
C THR A 197 13.53 9.30 -5.91
N ASP A 198 12.64 10.25 -5.63
CA ASP A 198 13.05 11.65 -5.50
C ASP A 198 13.90 11.79 -4.22
N ILE A 199 15.21 11.86 -4.40
CA ILE A 199 16.19 11.94 -3.30
C ILE A 199 15.94 13.16 -2.41
N ARG A 200 15.47 14.29 -2.98
CA ARG A 200 15.22 15.51 -2.19
C ARG A 200 14.04 15.31 -1.26
N GLN A 201 12.92 14.79 -1.76
CA GLN A 201 11.77 14.47 -0.93
C GLN A 201 12.11 13.39 0.10
N TYR A 202 12.81 12.34 -0.31
CA TYR A 202 13.23 11.27 0.59
C TYR A 202 14.11 11.79 1.74
N MET A 203 15.08 12.65 1.46
CA MET A 203 15.99 13.20 2.48
C MET A 203 15.33 14.27 3.36
N MET A 204 14.36 15.04 2.87
CA MET A 204 13.60 16.00 3.69
C MET A 204 12.80 15.31 4.81
N HIS A 205 12.47 14.05 4.64
CA HIS A 205 11.73 13.27 5.63
C HIS A 205 12.65 12.43 6.54
N PHE A 206 13.96 12.63 6.46
CA PHE A 206 14.90 11.87 7.28
C PHE A 206 15.77 12.79 8.18
N PRO A 207 15.98 12.38 9.45
CA PRO A 207 15.17 11.41 10.20
C PRO A 207 13.83 12.03 10.59
N LYS A 208 12.72 11.35 10.35
CA LYS A 208 11.45 11.76 10.96
C LYS A 208 11.65 11.70 12.48
N GLU A 209 11.32 12.75 13.20
CA GLU A 209 11.44 12.80 14.68
C GLU A 209 10.73 11.63 15.35
N GLN A 210 9.64 11.14 14.74
CA GLN A 210 8.79 10.08 15.28
C GLN A 210 9.24 8.66 14.90
N SER A 211 10.21 8.48 13.97
CA SER A 211 10.66 7.14 13.61
C SER A 211 11.76 6.65 14.56
N ARG A 212 11.59 5.41 15.06
CA ARG A 212 12.62 4.69 15.78
C ARG A 212 13.48 3.91 14.80
N ILE A 213 14.79 3.91 15.00
CA ILE A 213 15.74 3.24 14.10
C ILE A 213 16.55 2.24 14.90
N PHE A 214 16.48 0.99 14.46
CA PHE A 214 17.23 -0.11 15.05
C PHE A 214 18.35 -0.55 14.10
N ALA A 215 19.52 -0.81 14.64
CA ALA A 215 20.70 -1.17 13.88
C ALA A 215 21.28 -2.50 14.33
N ALA A 216 21.76 -3.28 13.36
CA ALA A 216 22.66 -4.40 13.57
C ALA A 216 24.10 -3.92 13.36
N LEU A 217 24.96 -4.18 14.33
CA LEU A 217 26.37 -3.82 14.31
C LEU A 217 27.24 -5.07 14.31
N LYS A 218 28.28 -5.03 13.50
CA LYS A 218 29.43 -5.93 13.61
C LYS A 218 30.61 -5.09 14.05
N GLU A 219 31.10 -5.36 15.27
CA GLU A 219 32.00 -4.44 15.96
C GLU A 219 31.36 -3.05 16.08
N GLU A 220 31.97 -1.99 15.51
CA GLU A 220 31.44 -0.62 15.49
C GLU A 220 30.69 -0.28 14.18
N ALA A 221 30.73 -1.15 13.17
CA ALA A 221 30.16 -0.87 11.87
C ALA A 221 28.68 -1.24 11.81
N VAL A 222 27.82 -0.31 11.37
CA VAL A 222 26.41 -0.61 11.09
C VAL A 222 26.32 -1.39 9.77
N ILE A 223 25.77 -2.61 9.86
CA ILE A 223 25.63 -3.54 8.73
C ILE A 223 24.20 -3.74 8.25
N GLY A 224 23.23 -3.31 9.06
CA GLY A 224 21.80 -3.35 8.72
C GLY A 224 21.00 -2.42 9.60
N PHE A 225 19.82 -2.01 9.13
CA PHE A 225 18.86 -1.24 9.92
C PHE A 225 17.42 -1.65 9.63
N MET A 226 16.54 -1.40 10.60
CA MET A 226 15.08 -1.32 10.47
C MET A 226 14.59 -0.04 11.12
N SER A 227 13.67 0.65 10.47
CA SER A 227 12.96 1.81 11.05
C SER A 227 11.49 1.51 11.20
N ILE A 228 10.91 1.89 12.35
CA ILE A 228 9.48 1.76 12.63
C ILE A 228 8.86 3.13 12.93
N GLN A 229 7.56 3.23 12.64
CA GLN A 229 6.75 4.43 12.87
C GLN A 229 5.33 4.05 13.31
N ASP A 230 4.57 5.03 13.76
CA ASP A 230 3.19 4.82 14.24
C ASP A 230 2.20 4.65 13.10
N VAL A 231 2.42 5.35 11.99
CA VAL A 231 1.51 5.37 10.84
C VAL A 231 1.99 4.40 9.77
N GLY A 232 1.08 3.63 9.19
CA GLY A 232 1.30 2.80 8.00
C GLY A 232 0.48 3.28 6.81
N GLU A 233 0.30 2.41 5.82
CA GLU A 233 -0.32 2.78 4.53
C GLU A 233 -1.86 2.61 4.53
N THR A 234 -2.44 1.99 5.55
CA THR A 234 -3.88 1.69 5.62
C THR A 234 -4.48 2.13 6.94
N PHE A 235 -5.80 2.37 6.96
CA PHE A 235 -6.52 2.71 8.20
C PHE A 235 -6.39 1.62 9.30
N ILE A 236 -6.11 0.36 8.93
CA ILE A 236 -5.91 -0.75 9.87
C ILE A 236 -4.63 -0.55 10.68
N SER A 237 -3.62 0.08 10.08
CA SER A 237 -2.32 0.31 10.71
C SER A 237 -2.32 1.52 11.67
N GLU A 238 -3.40 2.29 11.74
CA GLU A 238 -3.55 3.46 12.60
C GLU A 238 -4.16 3.09 13.97
N THR A 239 -3.53 2.16 14.69
CA THR A 239 -3.95 1.77 16.05
C THR A 239 -2.78 1.84 17.01
N ASP A 240 -3.03 2.22 18.28
CA ASP A 240 -1.99 2.34 19.32
C ASP A 240 -1.26 1.01 19.59
N SER A 241 -1.90 -0.11 19.29
CA SER A 241 -1.32 -1.44 19.47
C SER A 241 -0.44 -1.91 18.32
N MET A 242 -0.24 -1.08 17.27
CA MET A 242 0.51 -1.43 16.07
C MET A 242 1.62 -0.42 15.78
N LYS A 243 2.76 -0.91 15.32
CA LYS A 243 3.84 -0.12 14.70
C LYS A 243 4.09 -0.65 13.30
N ASN A 244 4.68 0.19 12.45
CA ASN A 244 4.87 -0.13 11.04
C ASN A 244 6.34 0.02 10.65
N ILE A 245 6.91 -1.00 10.02
CA ILE A 245 8.25 -0.96 9.46
C ILE A 245 8.18 -0.09 8.19
N CYS A 246 8.90 1.03 8.20
CA CYS A 246 8.91 2.02 7.12
C CYS A 246 10.25 2.08 6.36
N GLY A 247 11.15 1.15 6.63
CA GLY A 247 12.41 0.99 5.93
C GLY A 247 13.29 -0.06 6.59
N ALA A 248 13.90 -0.91 5.76
CA ALA A 248 14.84 -1.92 6.21
C ALA A 248 15.89 -2.17 5.12
N PHE A 249 17.13 -2.33 5.52
CA PHE A 249 18.21 -2.68 4.61
C PHE A 249 19.34 -3.39 5.34
N VAL A 250 19.88 -4.43 4.71
CA VAL A 250 21.09 -5.12 5.14
C VAL A 250 22.10 -5.03 4.01
N LYS A 251 23.36 -4.69 4.34
CA LYS A 251 24.47 -4.65 3.38
C LYS A 251 24.55 -5.96 2.61
N GLU A 252 24.89 -5.89 1.33
CA GLU A 252 24.82 -7.00 0.41
C GLU A 252 25.66 -8.21 0.87
N GLU A 253 26.86 -7.94 1.37
CA GLU A 253 27.80 -8.97 1.87
C GLU A 253 27.30 -9.71 3.13
N TYR A 254 26.26 -9.17 3.80
CA TYR A 254 25.63 -9.81 4.97
C TYR A 254 24.23 -10.39 4.68
N ARG A 255 23.76 -10.33 3.43
CA ARG A 255 22.50 -10.96 3.05
C ARG A 255 22.61 -12.47 3.06
N GLY A 256 21.56 -13.16 3.47
CA GLY A 256 21.54 -14.62 3.59
C GLY A 256 22.27 -15.17 4.81
N THR A 257 22.76 -14.33 5.72
CA THR A 257 23.45 -14.72 6.96
C THR A 257 22.59 -14.52 8.22
N HIS A 258 21.27 -14.45 8.09
CA HIS A 258 20.31 -14.24 9.16
C HIS A 258 20.36 -12.87 9.89
N VAL A 259 21.18 -11.92 9.46
CA VAL A 259 21.24 -10.57 10.06
C VAL A 259 19.86 -9.88 10.06
N GLY A 260 19.08 -10.05 8.99
CA GLY A 260 17.72 -9.51 8.90
C GLY A 260 16.75 -10.17 9.88
N ASP A 261 16.83 -11.50 10.03
CA ASP A 261 16.01 -12.28 10.97
C ASP A 261 16.32 -11.88 12.42
N ASP A 262 17.60 -11.74 12.77
CA ASP A 262 18.05 -11.35 14.10
C ASP A 262 17.64 -9.89 14.44
N LEU A 263 17.79 -8.98 13.47
CA LEU A 263 17.37 -7.58 13.65
C LEU A 263 15.85 -7.48 13.82
N LEU A 264 15.07 -8.23 13.04
CA LEU A 264 13.62 -8.32 13.20
C LEU A 264 13.26 -8.87 14.59
N SER A 265 13.93 -9.92 15.03
CA SER A 265 13.73 -10.51 16.36
C SER A 265 14.01 -9.49 17.48
N TYR A 266 15.06 -8.68 17.33
CA TYR A 266 15.37 -7.60 18.26
C TYR A 266 14.25 -6.53 18.27
N VAL A 267 13.80 -6.06 17.11
CA VAL A 267 12.70 -5.09 16.98
C VAL A 267 11.41 -5.63 17.59
N CYS A 268 11.04 -6.88 17.30
CA CYS A 268 9.86 -7.52 17.86
C CYS A 268 9.93 -7.60 19.39
N ASN A 269 11.09 -7.92 19.94
CA ASN A 269 11.28 -7.98 21.40
C ASN A 269 11.14 -6.60 22.06
N VAL A 270 11.67 -5.56 21.43
CA VAL A 270 11.49 -4.16 21.92
C VAL A 270 10.02 -3.77 21.85
N CYS A 271 9.35 -4.00 20.73
CA CYS A 271 7.93 -3.69 20.57
C CYS A 271 7.07 -4.43 21.60
N LYS A 272 7.33 -5.72 21.87
CA LYS A 272 6.63 -6.49 22.92
C LYS A 272 6.80 -5.84 24.31
N LYS A 273 8.02 -5.41 24.66
CA LYS A 273 8.29 -4.75 25.95
C LYS A 273 7.55 -3.41 26.06
N ASP A 274 7.35 -2.71 24.95
CA ASP A 274 6.60 -1.46 24.86
C ASP A 274 5.08 -1.67 24.82
N GLY A 275 4.59 -2.92 24.93
CA GLY A 275 3.16 -3.24 24.92
C GLY A 275 2.53 -3.26 23.52
N ILE A 276 3.33 -3.21 22.46
CA ILE A 276 2.85 -3.31 21.08
C ILE A 276 2.53 -4.79 20.77
N ARG A 277 1.38 -5.00 20.16
CA ARG A 277 0.91 -6.33 19.77
C ARG A 277 1.16 -6.66 18.30
N TYR A 278 1.02 -5.67 17.42
CA TYR A 278 1.10 -5.89 15.99
C TYR A 278 2.26 -5.12 15.36
N LEU A 279 2.89 -5.74 14.37
CA LEU A 279 3.88 -5.09 13.54
C LEU A 279 3.44 -5.21 12.07
N GLY A 280 3.35 -4.07 11.39
CA GLY A 280 3.03 -3.98 9.97
C GLY A 280 4.28 -3.75 9.13
N VAL A 281 4.19 -4.11 7.86
CA VAL A 281 5.19 -3.78 6.85
C VAL A 281 4.52 -3.64 5.50
N ASP A 282 4.94 -2.65 4.72
CA ASP A 282 4.64 -2.55 3.30
C ASP A 282 5.88 -2.91 2.47
N CYS A 283 5.68 -3.46 1.29
CA CYS A 283 6.78 -3.67 0.36
C CYS A 283 6.33 -3.65 -1.10
N GLU A 284 7.23 -3.18 -1.96
CA GLU A 284 7.10 -3.31 -3.41
C GLU A 284 7.15 -4.78 -3.82
N THR A 285 6.11 -5.27 -4.51
CA THR A 285 6.05 -6.68 -4.96
C THR A 285 7.07 -7.01 -6.05
N LEU A 286 7.60 -5.99 -6.72
CA LEU A 286 8.70 -6.13 -7.67
C LEU A 286 10.07 -6.36 -6.99
N ASN A 287 10.13 -6.33 -5.65
CA ASN A 287 11.30 -6.65 -4.85
C ASN A 287 11.25 -8.12 -4.35
N PRO A 288 11.77 -9.10 -5.10
CA PRO A 288 11.66 -10.51 -4.74
C PRO A 288 12.40 -10.86 -3.43
N ASN A 289 13.41 -10.08 -3.06
CA ASN A 289 14.13 -10.28 -1.81
C ASN A 289 13.28 -9.86 -0.60
N ALA A 290 12.62 -8.70 -0.69
CA ALA A 290 11.71 -8.23 0.35
C ALA A 290 10.49 -9.17 0.48
N LEU A 291 9.84 -9.52 -0.62
CA LEU A 291 8.71 -10.47 -0.61
C LEU A 291 9.08 -11.79 0.07
N ARG A 292 10.26 -12.36 -0.26
CA ARG A 292 10.72 -13.61 0.33
C ARG A 292 11.01 -13.46 1.82
N PHE A 293 11.61 -12.33 2.22
CA PHE A 293 11.96 -12.07 3.62
C PHE A 293 10.70 -11.84 4.46
N TRP A 294 9.87 -10.87 4.06
CA TRP A 294 8.66 -10.53 4.80
C TRP A 294 7.64 -11.68 4.81
N GLY A 295 7.47 -12.38 3.70
CA GLY A 295 6.55 -13.52 3.60
C GLY A 295 6.88 -14.73 4.49
N LYS A 296 8.07 -14.77 5.11
CA LYS A 296 8.37 -15.78 6.15
C LYS A 296 7.71 -15.45 7.49
N HIS A 297 7.53 -14.17 7.80
CA HIS A 297 7.19 -13.68 9.12
C HIS A 297 5.84 -12.97 9.19
N PHE A 298 5.41 -12.38 8.08
CA PHE A 298 4.22 -11.57 7.99
C PHE A 298 3.18 -12.20 7.06
N LYS A 299 1.91 -11.95 7.34
CA LYS A 299 0.80 -12.34 6.48
C LYS A 299 0.30 -11.13 5.70
N ASN A 300 0.32 -11.22 4.37
CA ASN A 300 -0.26 -10.17 3.51
C ASN A 300 -1.77 -10.09 3.76
N TYR A 301 -2.28 -8.87 3.90
CA TYR A 301 -3.70 -8.58 4.03
C TYR A 301 -4.19 -7.61 2.95
N THR A 302 -3.29 -6.91 2.24
CA THR A 302 -3.64 -6.11 1.07
C THR A 302 -2.71 -6.36 -0.10
N TYR A 303 -3.23 -6.05 -1.28
CA TYR A 303 -2.44 -5.77 -2.48
C TYR A 303 -2.88 -4.44 -3.08
N SER A 304 -1.90 -3.62 -3.50
CA SER A 304 -2.13 -2.43 -4.28
C SER A 304 -1.87 -2.73 -5.76
N TYR A 305 -2.90 -2.55 -6.55
CA TYR A 305 -2.90 -2.77 -7.99
C TYR A 305 -2.66 -1.46 -8.71
N HIS A 306 -1.85 -1.50 -9.76
CA HIS A 306 -1.53 -0.31 -10.55
C HIS A 306 -1.66 -0.59 -12.04
N ARG A 307 -2.25 0.38 -12.76
CA ARG A 307 -2.31 0.39 -14.22
C ARG A 307 -1.94 1.76 -14.75
N ARG A 308 -1.08 1.80 -15.77
CA ARG A 308 -0.83 2.99 -16.59
C ARG A 308 -1.54 2.86 -17.93
N ILE A 309 -2.22 3.93 -18.35
CA ILE A 309 -2.83 4.08 -19.67
C ILE A 309 -1.86 4.88 -20.53
N ASP A 310 -1.81 4.60 -21.82
CA ASP A 310 -1.03 5.37 -22.79
C ASP A 310 -1.56 6.80 -22.86
N GLU A 311 -0.72 7.78 -22.55
CA GLU A 311 -1.09 9.20 -22.47
C GLU A 311 -1.58 9.77 -23.80
N ARG A 312 -1.28 9.12 -24.91
CA ARG A 312 -1.79 9.52 -26.25
C ARG A 312 -3.31 9.43 -26.36
N VAL A 313 -3.97 8.71 -25.44
CA VAL A 313 -5.45 8.68 -25.40
C VAL A 313 -6.05 10.07 -25.07
N ILE A 314 -5.29 10.93 -24.39
CA ILE A 314 -5.75 12.29 -24.06
C ILE A 314 -5.87 13.10 -25.36
N GLY A 315 -7.10 13.52 -25.68
CA GLY A 315 -7.39 14.26 -26.91
C GLY A 315 -7.38 13.45 -28.20
N TYR A 316 -7.21 12.11 -28.12
CA TYR A 316 -7.12 11.25 -29.29
C TYR A 316 -8.38 11.28 -30.17
N GLU A 317 -9.56 11.41 -29.59
CA GLU A 317 -10.81 11.54 -30.34
C GLU A 317 -10.82 12.78 -31.24
N SER A 318 -10.31 13.91 -30.75
CA SER A 318 -10.20 15.14 -31.53
C SER A 318 -9.17 15.02 -32.68
N TYR A 319 -8.07 14.26 -32.43
CA TYR A 319 -7.08 13.94 -33.44
C TYR A 319 -7.67 13.04 -34.53
N LEU A 320 -8.35 11.95 -34.17
CA LEU A 320 -9.01 11.05 -35.10
C LEU A 320 -10.01 11.77 -35.98
N ARG A 321 -10.84 12.65 -35.40
CA ARG A 321 -11.84 13.41 -36.16
C ARG A 321 -11.17 14.32 -37.20
N LYS A 322 -10.07 14.98 -36.85
CA LYS A 322 -9.31 15.84 -37.81
C LYS A 322 -8.74 15.00 -38.95
N GLU A 323 -8.02 13.93 -38.64
CA GLU A 323 -7.41 13.06 -39.64
C GLU A 323 -8.46 12.37 -40.51
N TRP A 324 -9.59 11.94 -39.93
CA TRP A 324 -10.68 11.33 -40.71
C TRP A 324 -11.29 12.31 -41.70
N ILE A 325 -11.58 13.54 -41.28
CA ILE A 325 -12.18 14.58 -42.13
C ILE A 325 -11.19 15.03 -43.21
N SER A 326 -9.90 15.13 -42.89
CA SER A 326 -8.88 15.59 -43.88
C SER A 326 -8.59 14.58 -44.99
N ASN A 327 -8.98 13.30 -44.78
CA ASN A 327 -8.79 12.20 -45.73
C ASN A 327 -10.09 11.83 -46.51
N LEU A 328 -11.22 12.51 -46.25
CA LEU A 328 -12.45 12.42 -47.03
C LEU A 328 -12.52 13.53 -48.07
#